data_46e229a64da822e3b91662b92d740453
#
_entry.id   46e229a64da822e3b91662b92d740453
#
_cell.length_a   1.000
_cell.length_b   1.000
_cell.length_c   1.000
_cell.angle_alpha   90.00
_cell.angle_beta   90.00
_cell.angle_gamma   90.00
#
_symmetry.space_group_name_H-M   'P 1'
#
loop_
_entity.id
_entity.type
_entity.pdbx_description
1 polymer ?
#
loop_
_entity_poly.entity_id
_entity_poly.type
_entity_poly.pdbx_seq_one_letter_code
_entity_poly.pdbx_strand_id
1 'polypeptide(L)'
;MNNIIRLAASAALASTIAFSIGAASAADCKHSKWGKDDEIGAANYVNPQQVKAAASLVKKGESHPLGIVIYPGMPAFPPRYTQLQIVQPGQQWNNDLAKAFGWPVVYNDDVLQMWLGTGPQIDGLGHLGEAGMFYNCNKGQDFADLKG
;
A
#
# COMPACT_ATOMS: atom_id res chain seq x y z
N MET A 1 -36.78 -21.50 65.86
CA MET A 1 -35.38 -21.48 65.40
C MET A 1 -35.35 -20.75 64.07
N ASN A 2 -35.09 -19.44 64.12
CA ASN A 2 -35.19 -18.56 62.93
C ASN A 2 -33.79 -18.31 62.34
N ASN A 3 -33.54 -18.77 61.17
CA ASN A 3 -32.31 -18.44 60.39
C ASN A 3 -32.59 -17.21 59.52
N ILE A 4 -32.02 -16.09 59.89
CA ILE A 4 -31.99 -14.87 59.10
C ILE A 4 -30.84 -14.92 58.15
N ILE A 5 -31.12 -15.08 56.86
CA ILE A 5 -30.14 -14.98 55.77
C ILE A 5 -29.95 -13.48 55.47
N ARG A 6 -28.76 -12.95 55.73
CA ARG A 6 -28.35 -11.59 55.31
C ARG A 6 -27.82 -11.66 53.88
N LEU A 7 -28.56 -11.10 52.92
CA LEU A 7 -28.06 -10.80 51.58
C LEU A 7 -27.15 -9.56 51.67
N ALA A 8 -25.86 -9.77 51.34
CA ALA A 8 -24.95 -8.67 51.11
C ALA A 8 -25.04 -8.27 49.63
N ALA A 9 -25.56 -7.08 49.37
CA ALA A 9 -25.56 -6.49 48.03
C ALA A 9 -24.20 -5.86 47.74
N SER A 10 -23.40 -6.50 46.86
CA SER A 10 -22.17 -5.94 46.35
C SER A 10 -22.50 -4.99 45.20
N ALA A 11 -22.37 -3.70 45.40
CA ALA A 11 -22.48 -2.69 44.35
C ALA A 11 -21.13 -2.67 43.57
N ALA A 12 -21.13 -3.20 42.36
CA ALA A 12 -20.00 -3.08 41.43
C ALA A 12 -20.04 -1.67 40.80
N LEU A 13 -19.09 -0.82 41.17
CA LEU A 13 -18.83 0.46 40.49
C LEU A 13 -18.18 0.19 39.16
N ALA A 14 -18.91 0.20 38.05
CA ALA A 14 -18.38 0.19 36.71
C ALA A 14 -17.87 1.60 36.35
N SER A 15 -16.56 1.82 36.47
CA SER A 15 -15.92 3.04 35.98
C SER A 15 -15.82 2.96 34.46
N THR A 16 -16.69 3.61 33.73
CA THR A 16 -16.57 3.84 32.29
C THR A 16 -15.53 4.92 32.08
N ILE A 17 -14.32 4.50 31.69
CA ILE A 17 -13.31 5.42 31.17
C ILE A 17 -13.76 5.79 29.75
N ALA A 18 -14.37 6.97 29.59
CA ALA A 18 -14.64 7.55 28.28
C ALA A 18 -13.28 8.01 27.68
N PHE A 19 -12.73 7.22 26.77
CA PHE A 19 -11.67 7.70 25.89
C PHE A 19 -12.30 8.74 24.95
N SER A 20 -12.09 10.00 25.22
CA SER A 20 -12.36 11.07 24.27
C SER A 20 -11.28 10.96 23.17
N ILE A 21 -11.59 10.22 22.10
CA ILE A 21 -10.83 10.34 20.85
C ILE A 21 -11.16 11.74 20.34
N GLY A 22 -10.26 12.70 20.58
CA GLY A 22 -10.35 14.01 19.98
C GLY A 22 -10.42 13.82 18.47
N ALA A 23 -11.54 14.15 17.86
CA ALA A 23 -11.65 14.22 16.42
C ALA A 23 -10.63 15.28 15.96
N ALA A 24 -9.51 14.86 15.38
CA ALA A 24 -8.60 15.77 14.71
C ALA A 24 -9.41 16.50 13.64
N SER A 25 -9.52 17.82 13.79
CA SER A 25 -10.32 18.63 12.89
C SER A 25 -9.57 18.75 11.55
N ALA A 26 -10.23 18.36 10.47
CA ALA A 26 -9.72 18.61 9.09
C ALA A 26 -9.55 20.14 8.80
N ALA A 27 -9.91 21.01 9.75
CA ALA A 27 -9.87 22.45 9.60
C ALA A 27 -8.45 23.06 9.55
N ASP A 28 -7.41 22.33 9.96
CA ASP A 28 -6.03 22.84 10.05
C ASP A 28 -5.09 22.34 8.94
N CYS A 29 -5.63 21.71 7.90
CA CYS A 29 -4.81 21.25 6.79
C CYS A 29 -4.21 22.45 6.04
N LYS A 30 -2.88 22.41 5.82
CA LYS A 30 -2.15 23.43 5.06
C LYS A 30 -1.67 22.85 3.74
N HIS A 31 -1.90 23.62 2.68
CA HIS A 31 -1.33 23.29 1.38
C HIS A 31 0.19 23.34 1.39
N SER A 32 0.77 22.58 0.48
CA SER A 32 2.22 22.53 0.31
C SER A 32 2.77 23.89 -0.13
N LYS A 33 4.07 24.10 0.12
CA LYS A 33 4.75 25.32 -0.34
C LYS A 33 4.85 25.45 -1.86
N TRP A 34 4.57 24.40 -2.61
CA TRP A 34 4.54 24.39 -4.08
C TRP A 34 3.16 24.67 -4.65
N GLY A 35 2.17 24.92 -3.80
CA GLY A 35 0.81 25.30 -4.19
C GLY A 35 -0.22 24.19 -3.95
N LYS A 36 -1.48 24.60 -4.06
CA LYS A 36 -2.62 23.72 -3.78
C LYS A 36 -2.79 22.56 -4.77
N ASP A 37 -2.27 22.72 -5.97
CA ASP A 37 -2.39 21.77 -7.07
C ASP A 37 -1.11 20.89 -7.20
N ASP A 38 -0.19 20.95 -6.24
CA ASP A 38 1.02 20.14 -6.26
C ASP A 38 0.73 18.68 -5.89
N GLU A 39 1.18 17.77 -6.73
CA GLU A 39 0.99 16.33 -6.58
C GLU A 39 2.29 15.53 -6.36
N ILE A 40 3.44 16.19 -6.42
CA ILE A 40 4.75 15.52 -6.38
C ILE A 40 5.60 15.83 -5.14
N GLY A 41 5.18 16.79 -4.31
CA GLY A 41 5.81 17.07 -3.03
C GLY A 41 7.31 17.35 -3.13
N ALA A 42 8.11 16.64 -2.34
CA ALA A 42 9.57 16.81 -2.32
C ALA A 42 10.26 16.46 -3.65
N ALA A 43 9.60 15.75 -4.58
CA ALA A 43 10.15 15.54 -5.91
C ALA A 43 10.34 16.84 -6.70
N ASN A 44 9.67 17.92 -6.31
CA ASN A 44 9.92 19.28 -6.83
C ASN A 44 11.36 19.78 -6.62
N TYR A 45 12.11 19.19 -5.72
CA TYR A 45 13.53 19.52 -5.56
C TYR A 45 14.43 18.89 -6.63
N VAL A 46 13.97 17.84 -7.29
CA VAL A 46 14.76 17.15 -8.31
C VAL A 46 14.86 18.02 -9.55
N ASN A 47 16.09 18.34 -9.95
CA ASN A 47 16.39 19.17 -11.11
C ASN A 47 17.58 18.56 -11.90
N PRO A 48 17.79 19.01 -13.15
CA PRO A 48 18.86 18.48 -14.00
C PRO A 48 20.26 18.58 -13.38
N GLN A 49 20.53 19.62 -12.60
CA GLN A 49 21.82 19.83 -11.96
C GLN A 49 22.07 18.78 -10.87
N GLN A 50 21.05 18.47 -10.06
CA GLN A 50 21.12 17.42 -9.05
C GLN A 50 21.27 16.03 -9.69
N VAL A 51 20.54 15.77 -10.77
CA VAL A 51 20.67 14.50 -11.51
C VAL A 51 22.09 14.33 -12.05
N LYS A 52 22.66 15.38 -12.65
CA LYS A 52 24.06 15.38 -13.14
C LYS A 52 25.04 15.19 -11.98
N ALA A 53 24.85 15.87 -10.87
CA ALA A 53 25.70 15.71 -9.69
C ALA A 53 25.62 14.29 -9.13
N ALA A 54 24.41 13.72 -9.01
CA ALA A 54 24.22 12.33 -8.56
C ALA A 54 24.91 11.32 -9.49
N ALA A 55 24.79 11.48 -10.81
CA ALA A 55 25.46 10.61 -11.78
C ALA A 55 26.99 10.66 -11.63
N SER A 56 27.56 11.79 -11.26
CA SER A 56 29.02 11.92 -11.03
C SER A 56 29.55 11.17 -9.80
N LEU A 57 28.66 10.73 -8.91
CA LEU A 57 29.00 9.91 -7.74
C LEU A 57 29.32 8.46 -8.10
N VAL A 58 28.91 8.00 -9.26
CA VAL A 58 29.22 6.63 -9.74
C VAL A 58 30.73 6.53 -9.98
N LYS A 59 31.40 5.68 -9.22
CA LYS A 59 32.87 5.47 -9.31
C LYS A 59 33.25 4.14 -9.94
N LYS A 60 32.50 3.08 -9.62
CA LYS A 60 32.82 1.72 -10.04
C LYS A 60 31.89 1.14 -11.11
N GLY A 61 30.71 1.77 -11.33
CA GLY A 61 29.69 1.24 -12.23
C GLY A 61 29.02 -0.04 -11.71
N GLU A 62 29.14 -0.34 -10.43
CA GLU A 62 28.49 -1.49 -9.80
C GLU A 62 26.98 -1.23 -9.61
N SER A 63 26.18 -2.26 -9.84
CA SER A 63 24.74 -2.22 -9.59
C SER A 63 24.41 -3.02 -8.33
N HIS A 64 23.65 -2.41 -7.43
CA HIS A 64 23.21 -3.03 -6.18
C HIS A 64 21.68 -3.11 -6.16
N PRO A 65 21.07 -4.33 -6.28
CA PRO A 65 19.64 -4.48 -6.18
C PRO A 65 19.17 -4.15 -4.77
N LEU A 66 18.15 -3.31 -4.66
CA LEU A 66 17.52 -2.93 -3.38
C LEU A 66 16.25 -3.74 -3.11
N GLY A 67 15.86 -4.59 -4.03
CA GLY A 67 14.69 -5.45 -3.90
C GLY A 67 14.98 -6.76 -3.18
N ILE A 68 13.93 -7.45 -2.83
CA ILE A 68 13.94 -8.84 -2.38
C ILE A 68 13.18 -9.71 -3.39
N VAL A 69 13.43 -11.01 -3.36
CA VAL A 69 12.60 -11.96 -4.12
C VAL A 69 11.21 -11.99 -3.51
N ILE A 70 10.20 -11.73 -4.35
CA ILE A 70 8.79 -11.82 -3.98
C ILE A 70 8.26 -13.15 -4.47
N TYR A 71 7.56 -13.89 -3.59
CA TYR A 71 7.04 -15.22 -3.88
C TYR A 71 5.71 -15.46 -3.17
N PRO A 72 4.86 -16.35 -3.71
CA PRO A 72 3.62 -16.74 -3.05
C PRO A 72 3.86 -17.30 -1.65
N GLY A 73 3.09 -16.82 -0.66
CA GLY A 73 3.21 -17.25 0.73
C GLY A 73 4.34 -16.60 1.54
N MET A 74 5.05 -15.62 0.98
CA MET A 74 6.01 -14.84 1.77
C MET A 74 5.31 -14.11 2.92
N PRO A 75 6.00 -13.88 4.06
CA PRO A 75 5.44 -13.13 5.18
C PRO A 75 5.02 -11.71 4.77
N ALA A 76 3.80 -11.34 5.14
CA ALA A 76 3.26 -10.00 4.91
C ALA A 76 2.26 -9.64 6.02
N PHE A 77 2.05 -8.35 6.26
CA PHE A 77 0.98 -7.90 7.15
C PHE A 77 -0.40 -8.24 6.57
N PRO A 78 -1.26 -8.93 7.32
CA PRO A 78 -2.64 -9.18 6.87
C PRO A 78 -3.39 -7.87 6.54
N PRO A 79 -4.21 -7.86 5.50
CA PRO A 79 -4.61 -8.95 4.60
C PRO A 79 -3.72 -9.13 3.36
N ARG A 80 -2.52 -8.57 3.34
CA ARG A 80 -1.62 -8.57 2.17
C ARG A 80 -1.20 -9.98 1.77
N TYR A 81 -1.16 -10.24 0.47
CA TYR A 81 -0.71 -11.50 -0.11
C TYR A 81 -0.10 -11.29 -1.49
N THR A 82 0.57 -12.30 -1.99
CA THR A 82 1.11 -12.39 -3.33
C THR A 82 0.69 -13.70 -3.95
N GLN A 83 0.17 -13.67 -5.17
CA GLN A 83 -0.11 -14.83 -6.01
C GLN A 83 0.58 -14.66 -7.36
N LEU A 84 1.22 -15.72 -7.82
CA LEU A 84 1.81 -15.82 -9.14
C LEU A 84 1.26 -17.05 -9.83
N GLN A 85 0.80 -16.90 -11.04
CA GLN A 85 0.26 -17.96 -11.87
C GLN A 85 1.00 -17.95 -13.21
N ILE A 86 1.55 -19.08 -13.58
CA ILE A 86 2.14 -19.28 -14.91
C ILE A 86 1.07 -19.94 -15.79
N VAL A 87 0.75 -19.32 -16.89
CA VAL A 87 -0.25 -19.82 -17.84
C VAL A 87 0.36 -20.02 -19.21
N GLN A 88 -0.15 -21.00 -19.95
CA GLN A 88 0.27 -21.35 -21.31
C GLN A 88 -0.93 -21.25 -22.25
N PRO A 89 -1.35 -20.04 -22.65
CA PRO A 89 -2.60 -19.84 -23.38
C PRO A 89 -2.71 -20.66 -24.67
N GLY A 90 -1.59 -20.84 -25.38
CA GLY A 90 -1.55 -21.60 -26.62
C GLY A 90 -1.78 -23.10 -26.44
N GLN A 91 -1.28 -23.70 -25.35
CA GLN A 91 -1.40 -25.11 -25.09
C GLN A 91 -2.71 -25.47 -24.37
N GLN A 92 -3.19 -24.60 -23.46
CA GLN A 92 -4.37 -24.87 -22.62
C GLN A 92 -5.66 -24.97 -23.43
N TRP A 93 -5.74 -24.30 -24.56
CA TRP A 93 -6.98 -24.20 -25.34
C TRP A 93 -6.93 -24.93 -26.69
N ASN A 94 -6.03 -25.88 -26.84
CA ASN A 94 -5.83 -26.59 -28.10
C ASN A 94 -5.60 -25.64 -29.30
N ASN A 95 -5.04 -24.49 -29.06
CA ASN A 95 -4.75 -23.53 -30.11
C ASN A 95 -3.49 -23.95 -30.87
N ASP A 96 -3.63 -24.10 -32.16
CA ASP A 96 -2.49 -24.31 -33.05
C ASP A 96 -1.80 -22.95 -33.32
N LEU A 97 -0.89 -22.58 -32.46
CA LEU A 97 -0.12 -21.34 -32.60
C LEU A 97 0.77 -21.37 -33.84
N ALA A 98 1.24 -22.56 -34.26
CA ALA A 98 1.99 -22.69 -35.50
C ALA A 98 1.17 -22.26 -36.70
N LYS A 99 -0.13 -22.60 -36.72
CA LYS A 99 -1.06 -22.17 -37.75
C LYS A 99 -1.30 -20.66 -37.72
N ALA A 100 -1.40 -20.08 -36.53
CA ALA A 100 -1.66 -18.64 -36.37
C ALA A 100 -0.42 -17.79 -36.74
N PHE A 101 0.79 -18.23 -36.41
CA PHE A 101 2.02 -17.46 -36.56
C PHE A 101 2.94 -17.97 -37.70
N GLY A 102 2.63 -19.09 -38.34
CA GLY A 102 3.41 -19.68 -39.42
C GLY A 102 4.70 -20.39 -38.96
N TRP A 103 4.90 -20.57 -37.63
CA TRP A 103 6.03 -21.28 -37.04
C TRP A 103 5.65 -21.87 -35.67
N PRO A 104 6.31 -22.96 -35.24
CA PRO A 104 5.94 -23.63 -33.99
C PRO A 104 6.41 -22.83 -32.76
N VAL A 105 5.57 -21.91 -32.32
CA VAL A 105 5.79 -21.09 -31.13
C VAL A 105 5.05 -21.65 -29.93
N VAL A 106 5.68 -21.61 -28.78
CA VAL A 106 5.10 -21.85 -27.47
C VAL A 106 5.53 -20.70 -26.55
N TYR A 107 4.68 -20.32 -25.61
CA TYR A 107 4.98 -19.25 -24.67
C TYR A 107 4.25 -19.43 -23.35
N ASN A 108 4.80 -18.83 -22.32
CA ASN A 108 4.18 -18.70 -21.01
C ASN A 108 3.93 -17.24 -20.73
N ASP A 109 2.81 -16.96 -20.06
CA ASP A 109 2.50 -15.66 -19.49
C ASP A 109 2.41 -15.76 -17.97
N ASP A 110 2.80 -14.70 -17.30
CA ASP A 110 2.75 -14.57 -15.86
C ASP A 110 1.58 -13.67 -15.45
N VAL A 111 0.68 -14.20 -14.62
CA VAL A 111 -0.37 -13.42 -13.99
C VAL A 111 0.02 -13.18 -12.54
N LEU A 112 0.29 -11.92 -12.20
CA LEU A 112 0.67 -11.50 -10.86
C LEU A 112 -0.47 -10.73 -10.21
N GLN A 113 -0.91 -11.21 -9.04
CA GLN A 113 -1.80 -10.48 -8.16
C GLN A 113 -1.12 -10.30 -6.82
N MET A 114 -0.85 -9.04 -6.45
CA MET A 114 -0.17 -8.76 -5.19
C MET A 114 -0.54 -7.40 -4.63
N TRP A 115 -0.38 -7.27 -3.33
CA TRP A 115 -0.36 -5.98 -2.68
C TRP A 115 1.03 -5.36 -2.86
N LEU A 116 1.09 -4.16 -3.44
CA LEU A 116 2.38 -3.49 -3.71
C LEU A 116 3.21 -3.27 -2.45
N GLY A 117 2.57 -3.17 -1.29
CA GLY A 117 3.22 -3.11 0.01
C GLY A 117 3.82 -4.43 0.51
N THR A 118 4.01 -5.42 -0.36
CA THR A 118 4.64 -6.69 -0.03
C THR A 118 6.11 -6.65 -0.47
N GLY A 119 7.00 -6.25 0.41
CA GLY A 119 8.42 -6.09 0.12
C GLY A 119 8.88 -4.63 0.15
N PRO A 120 10.13 -4.32 -0.23
CA PRO A 120 10.64 -2.96 -0.28
C PRO A 120 9.87 -2.11 -1.29
N GLN A 121 9.48 -0.90 -0.87
CA GLN A 121 8.66 0.00 -1.68
C GLN A 121 8.93 1.45 -1.31
N ILE A 122 8.49 2.36 -2.14
CA ILE A 122 8.33 3.78 -1.84
C ILE A 122 6.84 4.09 -1.96
N ASP A 123 6.24 4.56 -0.88
CA ASP A 123 4.84 4.94 -0.87
C ASP A 123 4.62 6.28 -1.56
N GLY A 124 3.54 6.39 -2.31
CA GLY A 124 3.06 7.63 -2.87
C GLY A 124 2.42 8.53 -1.80
N LEU A 125 2.23 9.82 -2.14
CA LEU A 125 1.69 10.83 -1.24
C LEU A 125 0.23 10.58 -0.82
N GLY A 126 -0.47 9.69 -1.51
CA GLY A 126 -1.82 9.23 -1.17
C GLY A 126 -1.87 7.98 -0.30
N HIS A 127 -0.71 7.42 0.14
CA HIS A 127 -0.70 6.18 0.90
C HIS A 127 -1.06 6.38 2.38
N LEU A 128 -0.56 7.43 3.00
CA LEU A 128 -0.79 7.71 4.42
C LEU A 128 -1.39 9.09 4.59
N GLY A 129 -2.42 9.19 5.42
CA GLY A 129 -3.11 10.42 5.74
C GLY A 129 -3.53 10.47 7.20
N GLU A 130 -4.07 11.60 7.61
CA GLU A 130 -4.60 11.84 8.95
C GLU A 130 -6.01 12.43 8.86
N ALA A 131 -6.94 11.94 9.68
CA ALA A 131 -8.33 12.39 9.73
C ALA A 131 -9.02 12.44 8.34
N GLY A 132 -8.70 11.49 7.45
CA GLY A 132 -9.26 11.40 6.09
C GLY A 132 -8.63 12.36 5.08
N MET A 133 -7.61 13.13 5.50
CA MET A 133 -6.85 14.05 4.64
C MET A 133 -5.49 13.47 4.32
N PHE A 134 -5.08 13.58 3.08
CA PHE A 134 -3.79 13.17 2.55
C PHE A 134 -2.98 14.39 2.12
N TYR A 135 -1.82 14.13 1.49
CA TYR A 135 -0.96 15.20 1.04
C TYR A 135 -1.75 16.30 0.33
N ASN A 136 -1.36 17.52 0.64
CA ASN A 136 -1.89 18.77 0.04
C ASN A 136 -3.40 18.97 0.24
N CYS A 137 -3.92 18.44 1.35
CA CYS A 137 -5.33 18.53 1.76
C CYS A 137 -6.32 17.79 0.84
N ASN A 138 -5.85 16.82 0.08
CA ASN A 138 -6.72 15.94 -0.68
C ASN A 138 -7.52 15.03 0.26
N LYS A 139 -8.82 14.94 0.06
CA LYS A 139 -9.66 14.03 0.82
C LYS A 139 -9.58 12.63 0.22
N GLY A 140 -9.37 11.61 1.06
CA GLY A 140 -9.27 10.23 0.59
C GLY A 140 -10.45 9.77 -0.25
N GLN A 141 -11.65 10.19 0.10
CA GLN A 141 -12.89 9.87 -0.63
C GLN A 141 -12.94 10.46 -2.06
N ASP A 142 -12.12 11.45 -2.38
CA ASP A 142 -12.14 12.11 -3.68
C ASP A 142 -11.26 11.37 -4.72
N PHE A 143 -10.34 10.48 -4.27
CA PHE A 143 -9.42 9.76 -5.15
C PHE A 143 -9.36 8.25 -4.94
N ALA A 144 -10.05 7.73 -3.93
CA ALA A 144 -10.13 6.29 -3.67
C ALA A 144 -11.55 5.88 -3.34
N ASP A 145 -12.04 4.83 -3.98
CA ASP A 145 -13.35 4.23 -3.70
C ASP A 145 -13.24 2.70 -3.54
N LEU A 146 -14.38 2.03 -3.32
CA LEU A 146 -14.42 0.58 -3.18
C LEU A 146 -14.13 -0.18 -4.48
N LYS A 147 -14.06 0.50 -5.60
CA LYS A 147 -13.78 -0.09 -6.92
C LYS A 147 -12.32 0.08 -7.34
N GLY A 148 -11.57 0.90 -6.64
CA GLY A 148 -10.18 1.24 -6.91
C GLY A 148 -9.99 2.39 -7.88
#